data_b08ed891332a8ce0bdcf65330dbb34a9
#
_entry.id   b08ed891332a8ce0bdcf65330dbb34a9
#
_cell.length_a   1.000
_cell.length_b   1.000
_cell.length_c   1.000
_cell.angle_alpha   90.00
_cell.angle_beta   90.00
_cell.angle_gamma   90.00
#
_symmetry.space_group_name_H-M   'P 1'
#
loop_
_entity.id
_entity.type
_entity.pdbx_description
1 polymer ?
#
loop_
_entity_poly.entity_id
_entity_poly.type
_entity_poly.pdbx_seq_one_letter_code
_entity_poly.pdbx_strand_id
1 'polypeptide(L)'
;GIGRSLFRHNFLDRELDVGSFQMTFGRWFGESLKSSLGFELEEKSFSNENTISDYYYYFSPQVSINYDTRNVYWNPGKGVLVSHYFYFMNGIEPSNYSFLIWRQSYSLFFKLNQSEKKLVLALNGTVKRKWGKKEEVWLNYFGDSYTVRGWALPNQELYNSEDESFRFGHESAYASVELRKDIIPKYATKYGTEFGLSLVAFYDVGMIAKNWDDLQNMKPMAGTGFG
;
A
#
# COMPACT_ATOMS: atom_id res chain seq x y z
N GLY A 1 6.43 -18.00 -4.00
CA GLY A 1 5.00 -18.17 -4.25
C GLY A 1 4.70 -18.25 -5.74
N ILE A 2 3.66 -18.95 -6.08
CA ILE A 2 3.08 -19.00 -7.44
C ILE A 2 1.63 -18.58 -7.27
N GLY A 3 1.16 -17.64 -8.08
CA GLY A 3 -0.20 -17.15 -8.02
C GLY A 3 -0.76 -16.85 -9.40
N ARG A 4 -2.07 -17.00 -9.55
CA ARG A 4 -2.84 -16.48 -10.68
C ARG A 4 -4.12 -15.87 -10.16
N SER A 5 -4.48 -14.70 -10.66
CA SER A 5 -5.69 -14.00 -10.26
C SER A 5 -6.32 -13.32 -11.47
N LEU A 6 -7.65 -13.40 -11.54
CA LEU A 6 -8.47 -12.74 -12.55
C LEU A 6 -9.33 -11.70 -11.84
N PHE A 7 -9.28 -10.45 -12.27
CA PHE A 7 -10.13 -9.39 -11.74
C PHE A 7 -10.39 -8.31 -12.79
N ARG A 8 -11.49 -7.57 -12.64
CA ARG A 8 -11.76 -6.41 -13.46
C ARG A 8 -10.88 -5.25 -12.97
N HIS A 9 -10.18 -4.61 -13.91
CA HIS A 9 -9.38 -3.44 -13.55
C HIS A 9 -10.30 -2.29 -13.11
N ASN A 10 -9.99 -1.64 -12.00
CA ASN A 10 -10.92 -0.72 -11.33
C ASN A 10 -11.34 0.48 -12.18
N PHE A 11 -10.49 0.95 -13.09
CA PHE A 11 -10.74 2.15 -13.87
C PHE A 11 -10.43 2.00 -15.38
N LEU A 12 -9.87 0.88 -15.81
CA LEU A 12 -9.77 0.52 -17.22
C LEU A 12 -10.83 -0.54 -17.46
N ASP A 13 -11.88 -0.29 -18.18
CA ASP A 13 -12.98 -1.22 -18.41
C ASP A 13 -12.51 -2.51 -19.14
N ARG A 14 -11.64 -3.25 -18.49
CA ARG A 14 -10.97 -4.44 -18.99
C ARG A 14 -10.85 -5.49 -17.89
N GLU A 15 -10.94 -6.74 -18.25
CA GLU A 15 -10.52 -7.84 -17.39
C GLU A 15 -9.00 -7.94 -17.38
N LEU A 16 -8.44 -8.16 -16.21
CA LEU A 16 -7.02 -8.30 -15.99
C LEU A 16 -6.74 -9.69 -15.41
N ASP A 17 -6.01 -10.51 -16.16
CA ASP A 17 -5.46 -11.77 -15.68
C ASP A 17 -3.98 -11.58 -15.33
N VAL A 18 -3.61 -11.95 -14.12
CA VAL A 18 -2.25 -11.81 -13.61
C VAL A 18 -1.74 -13.17 -13.18
N GLY A 19 -0.70 -13.64 -13.84
CA GLY A 19 0.10 -14.76 -13.40
C GLY A 19 1.41 -14.29 -12.80
N SER A 20 1.81 -14.80 -11.63
CA SER A 20 3.08 -14.42 -11.02
C SER A 20 3.81 -15.60 -10.38
N PHE A 21 5.13 -15.53 -10.44
CA PHE A 21 6.04 -16.36 -9.68
C PHE A 21 7.00 -15.47 -8.91
N GLN A 22 7.01 -15.58 -7.58
CA GLN A 22 7.86 -14.78 -6.70
C GLN A 22 8.76 -15.65 -5.85
N MET A 23 10.03 -15.27 -5.74
CA MET A 23 11.00 -15.83 -4.81
C MET A 23 11.68 -14.72 -4.01
N THR A 24 11.76 -14.90 -2.68
CA THR A 24 12.35 -13.90 -1.79
C THR A 24 13.18 -14.61 -0.72
N PHE A 25 14.39 -14.11 -0.50
CA PHE A 25 15.31 -14.53 0.56
C PHE A 25 15.50 -13.36 1.53
N GLY A 26 15.37 -13.62 2.81
CA GLY A 26 15.53 -12.59 3.83
C GLY A 26 16.39 -13.05 4.99
N ARG A 27 17.08 -12.09 5.60
CA ARG A 27 17.90 -12.32 6.81
C ARG A 27 17.60 -11.26 7.85
N TRP A 28 17.53 -11.70 9.09
CA TRP A 28 17.50 -10.83 10.25
C TRP A 28 18.92 -10.47 10.69
N PHE A 29 19.13 -9.21 11.02
CA PHE A 29 20.35 -8.66 11.62
C PHE A 29 19.98 -8.14 13.01
N GLY A 30 20.28 -8.94 14.05
CA GLY A 30 19.73 -8.72 15.38
C GLY A 30 18.21 -8.97 15.43
N GLU A 31 17.55 -8.29 16.38
CA GLU A 31 16.12 -8.50 16.67
C GLU A 31 15.19 -7.59 15.84
N SER A 32 15.73 -6.49 15.30
CA SER A 32 14.89 -5.41 14.75
C SER A 32 15.11 -5.13 13.27
N LEU A 33 16.24 -5.50 12.69
CA LEU A 33 16.55 -5.20 11.31
C LEU A 33 16.42 -6.43 10.44
N LYS A 34 15.59 -6.35 9.39
CA LYS A 34 15.45 -7.40 8.37
C LYS A 34 15.77 -6.82 7.00
N SER A 35 16.62 -7.50 6.25
CA SER A 35 16.82 -7.23 4.83
C SER A 35 16.35 -8.42 4.01
N SER A 36 15.76 -8.17 2.85
CA SER A 36 15.43 -9.22 1.90
C SER A 36 15.73 -8.81 0.46
N LEU A 37 16.10 -9.80 -0.33
CA LEU A 37 16.34 -9.74 -1.76
C LEU A 37 15.44 -10.75 -2.43
N GLY A 38 14.84 -10.39 -3.53
CA GLY A 38 13.98 -11.30 -4.28
C GLY A 38 13.81 -10.90 -5.72
N PHE A 39 13.01 -11.65 -6.41
CA PHE A 39 12.56 -11.33 -7.75
C PHE A 39 11.14 -11.85 -7.97
N GLU A 40 10.46 -11.25 -8.93
CA GLU A 40 9.15 -11.67 -9.41
C GLU A 40 9.18 -11.74 -10.94
N LEU A 41 8.59 -12.79 -11.47
CA LEU A 41 8.20 -12.91 -12.86
C LEU A 41 6.69 -12.72 -12.91
N GLU A 42 6.22 -11.81 -13.70
CA GLU A 42 4.81 -11.47 -13.79
C GLU A 42 4.37 -11.44 -15.25
N GLU A 43 3.23 -12.05 -15.52
CA GLU A 43 2.48 -11.94 -16.75
C GLU A 43 1.18 -11.22 -16.46
N LYS A 44 0.86 -10.21 -17.28
CA LYS A 44 -0.44 -9.53 -17.26
C LYS A 44 -1.05 -9.58 -18.64
N SER A 45 -2.30 -9.97 -18.72
CA SER A 45 -3.08 -9.86 -19.96
C SER A 45 -4.36 -9.08 -19.71
N PHE A 46 -4.68 -8.20 -20.64
CA PHE A 46 -5.91 -7.42 -20.64
C PHE A 46 -6.82 -7.93 -21.74
N SER A 47 -8.09 -8.15 -21.41
CA SER A 47 -9.11 -8.55 -22.37
C SER A 47 -10.32 -7.63 -22.34
N ASN A 48 -10.87 -7.34 -23.50
CA ASN A 48 -12.19 -6.73 -23.66
C ASN A 48 -13.13 -7.81 -24.21
N GLU A 49 -14.28 -8.05 -23.55
CA GLU A 49 -15.41 -8.87 -24.01
C GLU A 49 -15.05 -9.95 -25.06
N ASN A 50 -14.15 -10.89 -24.72
CA ASN A 50 -13.71 -12.03 -25.54
C ASN A 50 -12.48 -11.85 -26.46
N THR A 51 -11.80 -10.72 -26.43
CA THR A 51 -10.55 -10.57 -27.18
C THR A 51 -9.41 -10.17 -26.26
N ILE A 52 -8.37 -11.03 -26.16
CA ILE A 52 -7.13 -10.66 -25.46
C ILE A 52 -6.43 -9.63 -26.33
N SER A 53 -6.26 -8.41 -25.81
CA SER A 53 -5.73 -7.30 -26.59
C SER A 53 -4.27 -6.97 -26.30
N ASP A 54 -3.81 -7.14 -25.04
CA ASP A 54 -2.48 -6.71 -24.64
C ASP A 54 -1.86 -7.71 -23.64
N TYR A 55 -0.60 -8.09 -23.87
CA TYR A 55 0.20 -8.91 -22.97
C TYR A 55 1.41 -8.14 -22.46
N TYR A 56 1.70 -8.28 -21.18
CA TYR A 56 2.83 -7.66 -20.51
C TYR A 56 3.57 -8.71 -19.70
N TYR A 57 4.88 -8.81 -19.92
CA TYR A 57 5.77 -9.68 -19.18
C TYR A 57 6.82 -8.85 -18.45
N TYR A 58 7.04 -9.17 -17.17
CA TYR A 58 7.98 -8.43 -16.35
C TYR A 58 8.87 -9.39 -15.57
N PHE A 59 10.15 -9.02 -15.49
CA PHE A 59 11.10 -9.54 -14.51
C PHE A 59 11.43 -8.43 -13.53
N SER A 60 11.16 -8.66 -12.24
CA SER A 60 11.18 -7.61 -11.25
C SER A 60 12.04 -7.97 -10.05
N PRO A 61 13.37 -7.68 -10.09
CA PRO A 61 14.19 -7.75 -8.89
C PRO A 61 13.70 -6.78 -7.83
N GLN A 62 13.78 -7.18 -6.56
CA GLN A 62 13.30 -6.40 -5.44
C GLN A 62 14.22 -6.49 -4.24
N VAL A 63 14.34 -5.38 -3.53
CA VAL A 63 15.08 -5.28 -2.27
C VAL A 63 14.20 -4.62 -1.22
N SER A 64 14.19 -5.16 -0.01
CA SER A 64 13.56 -4.49 1.12
C SER A 64 14.46 -4.44 2.35
N ILE A 65 14.33 -3.36 3.10
CA ILE A 65 14.98 -3.15 4.38
C ILE A 65 13.90 -2.70 5.36
N ASN A 66 13.74 -3.45 6.45
CA ASN A 66 12.73 -3.18 7.46
C ASN A 66 13.39 -3.11 8.83
N TYR A 67 13.14 -2.01 9.54
CA TYR A 67 13.50 -1.83 10.95
C TYR A 67 12.22 -1.84 11.77
N ASP A 68 12.06 -2.85 12.65
CA ASP A 68 10.83 -3.10 13.40
C ASP A 68 11.14 -3.30 14.88
N THR A 69 10.72 -2.35 15.70
CA THR A 69 10.81 -2.40 17.16
C THR A 69 9.44 -2.43 17.83
N ARG A 70 8.39 -2.73 17.06
CA ARG A 70 7.04 -2.82 17.61
C ARG A 70 6.95 -3.94 18.64
N ASN A 71 6.24 -3.67 19.72
CA ASN A 71 6.06 -4.65 20.80
C ASN A 71 5.18 -5.85 20.38
N VAL A 72 4.28 -5.66 19.41
CA VAL A 72 3.47 -6.72 18.78
C VAL A 72 3.19 -6.33 17.31
N TYR A 73 3.00 -7.32 16.44
CA TYR A 73 2.72 -7.07 15.02
C TYR A 73 1.29 -6.53 14.80
N TRP A 74 0.33 -7.09 15.51
CA TRP A 74 -1.08 -6.71 15.41
C TRP A 74 -1.44 -5.73 16.52
N ASN A 75 -1.98 -4.57 16.16
CA ASN A 75 -2.35 -3.50 17.07
C ASN A 75 -1.23 -3.11 18.06
N PRO A 76 -0.07 -2.66 17.56
CA PRO A 76 1.06 -2.29 18.39
C PRO A 76 0.71 -1.12 19.32
N GLY A 77 1.18 -1.22 20.56
CA GLY A 77 1.03 -0.16 21.56
C GLY A 77 2.22 0.79 21.62
N LYS A 78 3.40 0.34 21.19
CA LYS A 78 4.63 1.14 21.17
C LYS A 78 5.62 0.57 20.15
N GLY A 79 6.56 1.42 19.74
CA GLY A 79 7.65 1.06 18.84
C GLY A 79 7.53 1.72 17.49
N VAL A 80 8.42 1.33 16.60
CA VAL A 80 8.60 1.93 15.28
C VAL A 80 8.70 0.83 14.25
N LEU A 81 8.09 1.06 13.08
CA LEU A 81 8.35 0.30 11.86
C LEU A 81 8.77 1.28 10.78
N VAL A 82 9.96 1.07 10.23
CA VAL A 82 10.44 1.77 9.03
C VAL A 82 10.69 0.75 7.95
N SER A 83 10.12 0.96 6.79
CA SER A 83 10.26 0.05 5.66
C SER A 83 10.72 0.81 4.42
N HIS A 84 11.82 0.36 3.83
CA HIS A 84 12.27 0.77 2.50
C HIS A 84 12.06 -0.38 1.55
N TYR A 85 11.47 -0.10 0.41
CA TYR A 85 11.17 -1.07 -0.61
C TYR A 85 11.56 -0.54 -1.99
N PHE A 86 12.41 -1.29 -2.68
CA PHE A 86 12.81 -1.01 -4.04
C PHE A 86 12.36 -2.16 -4.92
N TYR A 87 11.69 -1.82 -6.01
CA TYR A 87 11.12 -2.75 -6.93
C TYR A 87 11.42 -2.29 -8.35
N PHE A 88 12.22 -3.07 -9.06
CA PHE A 88 12.66 -2.71 -10.40
C PHE A 88 11.85 -3.50 -11.43
N MET A 89 10.88 -2.84 -12.06
CA MET A 89 10.06 -3.42 -13.11
C MET A 89 10.80 -3.39 -14.44
N ASN A 90 11.21 -4.55 -14.94
CA ASN A 90 11.82 -4.73 -16.26
C ASN A 90 10.82 -5.40 -17.18
N GLY A 91 10.35 -4.66 -18.19
CA GLY A 91 9.55 -5.24 -19.25
C GLY A 91 10.37 -6.20 -20.10
N ILE A 92 9.82 -7.37 -20.39
CA ILE A 92 10.32 -8.34 -21.36
C ILE A 92 9.48 -8.18 -22.61
N GLU A 93 10.07 -8.26 -23.79
CA GLU A 93 9.30 -8.14 -25.04
C GLU A 93 8.02 -9.01 -25.03
N PRO A 94 6.89 -8.46 -25.48
CA PRO A 94 6.70 -7.19 -26.18
C PRO A 94 6.61 -5.95 -25.28
N SER A 95 6.83 -6.06 -23.98
CA SER A 95 6.68 -4.95 -23.01
C SER A 95 7.92 -4.09 -22.97
N ASN A 96 7.87 -2.91 -23.57
CA ASN A 96 8.99 -1.95 -23.62
C ASN A 96 9.01 -0.95 -22.46
N TYR A 97 8.52 -1.35 -21.28
CA TYR A 97 8.44 -0.49 -20.11
C TYR A 97 9.42 -0.96 -19.06
N SER A 98 10.17 -0.01 -18.52
CA SER A 98 11.07 -0.27 -17.40
C SER A 98 11.04 0.92 -16.46
N PHE A 99 10.78 0.65 -15.18
CA PHE A 99 10.73 1.68 -14.17
C PHE A 99 11.10 1.12 -12.79
N LEU A 100 11.69 1.98 -11.97
CA LEU A 100 11.99 1.70 -10.57
C LEU A 100 10.85 2.23 -9.71
N ILE A 101 10.32 1.42 -8.79
CA ILE A 101 9.44 1.85 -7.70
C ILE A 101 10.27 1.92 -6.42
N TRP A 102 10.23 3.06 -5.75
CA TRP A 102 10.66 3.20 -4.38
C TRP A 102 9.46 3.51 -3.50
N ARG A 103 9.31 2.76 -2.42
CA ARG A 103 8.32 3.02 -1.39
C ARG A 103 9.02 3.07 -0.05
N GLN A 104 8.76 4.12 0.69
CA GLN A 104 9.20 4.29 2.05
C GLN A 104 8.01 4.49 2.96
N SER A 105 7.93 3.70 4.03
CA SER A 105 6.83 3.76 4.99
C SER A 105 7.36 3.89 6.41
N TYR A 106 6.68 4.67 7.21
CA TYR A 106 6.93 4.88 8.62
C TYR A 106 5.67 4.59 9.41
N SER A 107 5.80 3.90 10.52
CA SER A 107 4.73 3.74 11.51
C SER A 107 5.34 3.91 12.90
N LEU A 108 4.80 4.84 13.66
CA LEU A 108 5.24 5.20 15.01
C LEU A 108 4.08 4.98 15.96
N PHE A 109 4.34 4.33 17.09
CA PHE A 109 3.31 4.00 18.08
C PHE A 109 3.74 4.48 19.45
N PHE A 110 2.90 5.31 20.07
CA PHE A 110 3.13 5.91 21.38
C PHE A 110 2.01 5.52 22.32
N LYS A 111 2.31 4.70 23.33
CA LYS A 111 1.38 4.42 24.42
C LYS A 111 1.26 5.66 25.29
N LEU A 112 0.07 6.27 25.35
CA LEU A 112 -0.17 7.52 26.06
C LEU A 112 -0.57 7.32 27.54
N ASN A 113 -0.92 6.08 27.92
CA ASN A 113 -1.29 5.76 29.30
C ASN A 113 -0.67 4.44 29.75
N GLN A 114 -0.69 4.18 31.06
CA GLN A 114 -0.18 2.94 31.64
C GLN A 114 -1.30 1.94 32.00
N SER A 115 -2.55 2.28 31.72
CA SER A 115 -3.72 1.43 31.97
C SER A 115 -3.70 0.17 31.09
N GLU A 116 -4.37 -0.88 31.57
CA GLU A 116 -4.68 -2.07 30.75
C GLU A 116 -5.50 -1.71 29.52
N LYS A 117 -6.43 -0.75 29.66
CA LYS A 117 -7.15 -0.11 28.52
C LYS A 117 -6.23 0.87 27.84
N LYS A 118 -5.42 0.37 26.91
CA LYS A 118 -4.41 1.16 26.21
C LYS A 118 -5.04 2.36 25.50
N LEU A 119 -4.35 3.49 25.58
CA LEU A 119 -4.55 4.65 24.70
C LEU A 119 -3.26 4.81 23.90
N VAL A 120 -3.36 4.72 22.58
CA VAL A 120 -2.22 4.73 21.68
C VAL A 120 -2.40 5.81 20.63
N LEU A 121 -1.38 6.64 20.45
CA LEU A 121 -1.23 7.50 19.29
C LEU A 121 -0.42 6.73 18.25
N ALA A 122 -1.00 6.50 17.07
CA ALA A 122 -0.32 5.91 15.93
C ALA A 122 -0.17 6.96 14.81
N LEU A 123 1.06 7.10 14.32
CA LEU A 123 1.39 7.97 13.19
C LEU A 123 1.90 7.09 12.06
N ASN A 124 1.32 7.24 10.88
CA ASN A 124 1.76 6.51 9.69
C ASN A 124 2.08 7.50 8.58
N GLY A 125 3.08 7.19 7.77
CA GLY A 125 3.42 7.94 6.59
C GLY A 125 3.99 7.04 5.51
N THR A 126 3.65 7.29 4.26
CA THR A 126 4.19 6.55 3.12
C THR A 126 4.46 7.51 1.98
N VAL A 127 5.63 7.36 1.38
CA VAL A 127 6.00 8.03 0.12
C VAL A 127 6.29 6.95 -0.90
N LYS A 128 5.77 7.15 -2.12
CA LYS A 128 6.00 6.25 -3.25
C LYS A 128 6.41 7.07 -4.47
N ARG A 129 7.50 6.66 -5.11
CA ARG A 129 8.00 7.25 -6.35
C ARG A 129 8.23 6.19 -7.41
N LYS A 130 8.07 6.58 -8.67
CA LYS A 130 8.36 5.74 -9.82
C LYS A 130 9.21 6.50 -10.82
N TRP A 131 10.39 5.99 -11.14
CA TRP A 131 11.29 6.55 -12.14
C TRP A 131 11.34 5.64 -13.37
N GLY A 132 11.32 6.22 -14.54
CA GLY A 132 11.41 5.50 -15.81
C GLY A 132 10.17 5.65 -16.66
N LYS A 133 10.05 4.81 -17.69
CA LYS A 133 8.91 4.82 -18.61
C LYS A 133 7.74 4.08 -17.97
N LYS A 134 6.68 4.81 -17.66
CA LYS A 134 5.48 4.35 -16.95
C LYS A 134 4.27 4.34 -17.88
N GLU A 135 3.38 3.39 -17.69
CA GLU A 135 2.09 3.32 -18.36
C GLU A 135 0.92 3.58 -17.43
N GLU A 136 -0.25 3.89 -18.00
CA GLU A 136 -1.48 4.12 -17.25
C GLU A 136 -1.93 2.89 -16.46
N VAL A 137 -1.69 1.70 -16.94
CA VAL A 137 -1.96 0.44 -16.22
C VAL A 137 -1.30 0.37 -14.84
N TRP A 138 -0.25 1.16 -14.62
CA TRP A 138 0.48 1.25 -13.36
C TRP A 138 0.12 2.47 -12.51
N LEU A 139 -0.92 3.20 -12.87
CA LEU A 139 -1.43 4.27 -12.03
C LEU A 139 -1.88 3.72 -10.67
N ASN A 140 -1.56 4.48 -9.64
CA ASN A 140 -2.15 4.28 -8.33
C ASN A 140 -3.33 5.24 -8.17
N TYR A 141 -4.15 4.98 -7.18
CA TYR A 141 -5.25 5.85 -6.81
C TYR A 141 -5.33 6.00 -5.29
N PHE A 142 -5.99 7.06 -4.85
CA PHE A 142 -6.41 7.26 -3.46
C PHE A 142 -7.93 7.21 -3.33
N GLY A 143 -8.39 6.80 -2.15
CA GLY A 143 -9.81 6.70 -1.84
C GLY A 143 -10.25 5.27 -1.61
N ASP A 144 -9.69 4.63 -0.58
CA ASP A 144 -10.08 3.32 -0.08
C ASP A 144 -9.75 3.22 1.42
N SER A 145 -10.02 2.06 2.01
CA SER A 145 -9.71 1.80 3.43
C SER A 145 -8.22 1.71 3.76
N TYR A 146 -7.35 1.62 2.76
CA TYR A 146 -5.90 1.46 2.93
C TYR A 146 -5.11 2.73 2.63
N THR A 147 -5.76 3.74 2.06
CA THR A 147 -5.16 5.02 1.73
C THR A 147 -5.88 6.15 2.48
N VAL A 148 -6.61 7.03 1.81
CA VAL A 148 -7.37 8.10 2.46
C VAL A 148 -8.79 7.61 2.68
N ARG A 149 -9.12 7.21 3.90
CA ARG A 149 -10.43 6.71 4.28
C ARG A 149 -11.52 7.77 4.15
N GLY A 150 -12.75 7.33 3.91
CA GLY A 150 -13.91 8.23 3.73
C GLY A 150 -14.18 8.62 2.28
N TRP A 151 -13.32 8.23 1.34
CA TRP A 151 -13.52 8.38 -0.09
C TRP A 151 -13.96 7.05 -0.71
N ALA A 152 -14.88 7.09 -1.67
CA ALA A 152 -15.29 5.90 -2.40
C ALA A 152 -14.13 5.34 -3.23
N LEU A 153 -14.11 4.03 -3.42
CA LEU A 153 -13.20 3.40 -4.37
C LEU A 153 -13.43 4.00 -5.76
N PRO A 154 -12.38 4.50 -6.45
CA PRO A 154 -12.55 5.07 -7.77
C PRO A 154 -12.99 4.00 -8.79
N ASN A 155 -13.89 4.41 -9.67
CA ASN A 155 -14.36 3.63 -10.80
C ASN A 155 -13.95 4.30 -12.12
N GLN A 156 -14.40 3.76 -13.23
CA GLN A 156 -14.10 4.29 -14.55
C GLN A 156 -14.66 5.70 -14.78
N GLU A 157 -15.85 6.00 -14.26
CA GLU A 157 -16.44 7.34 -14.39
C GLU A 157 -15.56 8.39 -13.69
N LEU A 158 -15.08 8.09 -12.48
CA LEU A 158 -14.19 8.97 -11.73
C LEU A 158 -12.82 9.09 -12.41
N TYR A 159 -12.29 8.03 -13.00
CA TYR A 159 -11.04 8.07 -13.76
C TYR A 159 -11.15 8.98 -15.00
N ASN A 160 -12.27 8.96 -15.69
CA ASN A 160 -12.52 9.77 -16.88
C ASN A 160 -12.96 11.21 -16.55
N SER A 161 -13.23 11.51 -15.28
CA SER A 161 -13.61 12.84 -14.83
C SER A 161 -12.38 13.74 -14.65
N GLU A 162 -12.37 14.90 -15.27
CA GLU A 162 -11.32 15.91 -15.05
C GLU A 162 -11.30 16.39 -13.61
N ASP A 163 -12.47 16.52 -12.97
CA ASP A 163 -12.63 16.98 -11.59
C ASP A 163 -12.00 16.01 -10.56
N GLU A 164 -11.94 14.72 -10.87
CA GLU A 164 -11.40 13.68 -10.00
C GLU A 164 -9.97 13.24 -10.37
N SER A 165 -9.36 13.87 -11.36
CA SER A 165 -8.01 13.53 -11.86
C SER A 165 -6.92 13.61 -10.77
N PHE A 166 -7.13 14.41 -9.72
CA PHE A 166 -6.24 14.54 -8.56
C PHE A 166 -6.17 13.29 -7.68
N ARG A 167 -6.96 12.26 -7.95
CA ARG A 167 -6.98 10.99 -7.23
C ARG A 167 -6.08 9.92 -7.84
N PHE A 168 -5.49 10.18 -9.02
CA PHE A 168 -4.74 9.19 -9.79
C PHE A 168 -3.34 9.69 -10.09
N GLY A 169 -2.35 8.79 -10.02
CA GLY A 169 -0.97 9.15 -10.34
C GLY A 169 0.02 8.01 -10.12
N HIS A 170 1.26 8.29 -10.40
CA HIS A 170 2.38 7.37 -10.19
C HIS A 170 3.16 7.68 -8.91
N GLU A 171 3.16 8.94 -8.50
CA GLU A 171 3.88 9.48 -7.36
C GLU A 171 2.89 9.80 -6.25
N SER A 172 3.19 9.45 -5.00
CA SER A 172 2.25 9.71 -3.91
C SER A 172 2.93 9.93 -2.57
N ALA A 173 2.30 10.75 -1.75
CA ALA A 173 2.61 10.92 -0.35
C ALA A 173 1.32 10.82 0.47
N TYR A 174 1.37 10.06 1.56
CA TYR A 174 0.24 9.78 2.44
C TYR A 174 0.68 9.87 3.89
N ALA A 175 -0.17 10.42 4.74
CA ALA A 175 0.01 10.40 6.19
C ALA A 175 -1.32 10.11 6.89
N SER A 176 -1.24 9.45 8.03
CA SER A 176 -2.37 9.13 8.88
C SER A 176 -2.01 9.32 10.35
N VAL A 177 -2.92 9.91 11.10
CA VAL A 177 -2.87 10.02 12.56
C VAL A 177 -4.05 9.28 13.13
N GLU A 178 -3.81 8.37 14.06
CA GLU A 178 -4.87 7.60 14.71
C GLU A 178 -4.73 7.68 16.24
N LEU A 179 -5.84 7.90 16.91
CA LEU A 179 -5.97 7.72 18.35
C LEU A 179 -6.79 6.46 18.60
N ARG A 180 -6.14 5.44 19.15
CA ARG A 180 -6.72 4.12 19.42
C ARG A 180 -6.93 3.93 20.91
N LYS A 181 -8.16 3.62 21.32
CA LYS A 181 -8.54 3.36 22.72
C LYS A 181 -9.12 1.98 22.88
N ASP A 182 -8.49 1.15 23.71
CA ASP A 182 -9.08 -0.13 24.11
C ASP A 182 -10.27 0.11 25.05
N ILE A 183 -11.45 -0.33 24.63
CA ILE A 183 -12.67 -0.33 25.43
C ILE A 183 -12.74 -1.63 26.24
N ILE A 184 -12.49 -2.75 25.56
CA ILE A 184 -12.35 -4.07 26.15
C ILE A 184 -10.92 -4.53 25.84
N PRO A 185 -10.03 -4.65 26.84
CA PRO A 185 -8.69 -5.20 26.64
C PRO A 185 -8.78 -6.62 26.08
N LYS A 186 -7.79 -7.00 25.30
CA LYS A 186 -7.71 -8.36 24.78
C LYS A 186 -7.66 -9.37 25.93
N TYR A 187 -8.52 -10.35 25.86
CA TYR A 187 -8.53 -11.51 26.75
C TYR A 187 -8.68 -12.81 25.96
N ALA A 188 -8.01 -13.85 26.42
CA ALA A 188 -8.18 -15.17 25.82
C ALA A 188 -9.42 -15.85 26.39
N THR A 189 -10.25 -16.37 25.50
CA THR A 189 -11.39 -17.20 25.88
C THR A 189 -10.93 -18.62 26.24
N LYS A 190 -11.77 -19.37 26.94
CA LYS A 190 -11.51 -20.79 27.25
C LYS A 190 -11.36 -21.68 26.01
N TYR A 191 -11.74 -21.19 24.84
CA TYR A 191 -11.61 -21.90 23.56
C TYR A 191 -10.35 -21.50 22.77
N GLY A 192 -9.43 -20.73 23.37
CA GLY A 192 -8.20 -20.28 22.71
C GLY A 192 -8.40 -19.10 21.74
N THR A 193 -9.61 -18.53 21.67
CA THR A 193 -9.87 -17.34 20.86
C THR A 193 -9.59 -16.08 21.67
N GLU A 194 -8.87 -15.13 21.10
CA GLU A 194 -8.71 -13.81 21.71
C GLU A 194 -9.84 -12.88 21.28
N PHE A 195 -10.38 -12.14 22.24
CA PHE A 195 -11.38 -11.10 22.00
C PHE A 195 -10.92 -9.78 22.62
N GLY A 196 -11.20 -8.68 21.94
CA GLY A 196 -10.98 -7.32 22.42
C GLY A 196 -11.73 -6.32 21.53
N LEU A 197 -12.03 -5.15 22.07
CA LEU A 197 -12.70 -4.07 21.37
C LEU A 197 -11.90 -2.78 21.55
N SER A 198 -11.58 -2.12 20.45
CA SER A 198 -10.92 -0.82 20.44
C SER A 198 -11.74 0.17 19.60
N LEU A 199 -11.78 1.40 20.05
CA LEU A 199 -12.24 2.55 19.26
C LEU A 199 -11.05 3.25 18.63
N VAL A 200 -11.21 3.66 17.38
CA VAL A 200 -10.20 4.40 16.62
C VAL A 200 -10.83 5.70 16.11
N ALA A 201 -10.20 6.82 16.41
CA ALA A 201 -10.44 8.08 15.71
C ALA A 201 -9.25 8.32 14.78
N PHE A 202 -9.51 8.75 13.56
CA PHE A 202 -8.43 8.94 12.59
C PHE A 202 -8.58 10.22 11.77
N TYR A 203 -7.43 10.69 11.27
CA TYR A 203 -7.31 11.72 10.26
C TYR A 203 -6.27 11.25 9.23
N ASP A 204 -6.67 11.18 7.98
CA ASP A 204 -5.85 10.78 6.85
C ASP A 204 -5.68 11.96 5.90
N VAL A 205 -4.50 12.10 5.33
CA VAL A 205 -4.22 13.06 4.27
C VAL A 205 -3.28 12.46 3.24
N GLY A 206 -3.51 12.74 1.97
CA GLY A 206 -2.67 12.25 0.89
C GLY A 206 -2.71 13.13 -0.34
N MET A 207 -1.66 13.06 -1.13
CA MET A 207 -1.51 13.69 -2.43
C MET A 207 -0.95 12.68 -3.40
N ILE A 208 -1.43 12.72 -4.64
CA ILE A 208 -0.98 11.84 -5.72
C ILE A 208 -0.88 12.65 -7.00
N ALA A 209 0.14 12.38 -7.80
CA ALA A 209 0.39 13.06 -9.06
C ALA A 209 0.97 12.13 -10.12
N LYS A 210 0.88 12.50 -11.39
CA LYS A 210 1.53 11.76 -12.49
C LYS A 210 3.04 11.90 -12.42
N ASN A 211 3.57 13.05 -11.99
CA ASN A 211 4.99 13.32 -11.81
C ASN A 211 5.28 13.87 -10.42
N TRP A 212 6.52 13.69 -9.95
CA TRP A 212 6.92 14.12 -8.62
C TRP A 212 6.88 15.64 -8.42
N ASP A 213 7.29 16.38 -9.44
CA ASP A 213 7.37 17.86 -9.38
C ASP A 213 5.97 18.49 -9.28
N ASP A 214 4.95 17.78 -9.77
CA ASP A 214 3.56 18.22 -9.70
C ASP A 214 2.93 17.95 -8.32
N LEU A 215 3.51 17.03 -7.52
CA LEU A 215 2.90 16.52 -6.30
C LEU A 215 2.57 17.64 -5.29
N GLN A 216 3.46 18.62 -5.13
CA GLN A 216 3.27 19.73 -4.20
C GLN A 216 2.14 20.69 -4.61
N ASN A 217 1.74 20.67 -5.87
CA ASN A 217 0.68 21.51 -6.44
C ASN A 217 -0.66 20.79 -6.50
N MET A 218 -0.68 19.48 -6.16
CA MET A 218 -1.92 18.71 -6.22
C MET A 218 -2.84 19.03 -5.06
N LYS A 219 -4.14 18.96 -5.33
CA LYS A 219 -5.17 19.07 -4.30
C LYS A 219 -5.02 17.92 -3.29
N PRO A 220 -4.82 18.20 -1.99
CA PRO A 220 -4.77 17.14 -1.00
C PRO A 220 -6.16 16.52 -0.80
N MET A 221 -6.18 15.21 -0.72
CA MET A 221 -7.33 14.45 -0.24
C MET A 221 -7.20 14.32 1.28
N ALA A 222 -8.29 14.54 2.00
CA ALA A 222 -8.34 14.32 3.44
C ALA A 222 -9.59 13.54 3.84
N GLY A 223 -9.47 12.76 4.88
CA GLY A 223 -10.56 11.99 5.45
C GLY A 223 -10.44 11.90 6.97
N THR A 224 -11.57 11.90 7.66
CA THR A 224 -11.63 11.74 9.10
C THR A 224 -12.78 10.84 9.48
N GLY A 225 -12.67 10.15 10.60
CA GLY A 225 -13.74 9.25 11.04
C GLY A 225 -13.41 8.50 12.31
N PHE A 226 -14.32 7.57 12.61
CA PHE A 226 -14.25 6.64 13.74
C PHE A 226 -14.43 5.21 13.22
N GLY A 227 -13.75 4.26 13.89
CA GLY A 227 -13.85 2.84 13.60
C GLY A 227 -13.75 2.00 14.89
#